data_315f816df35395488d8db96e3cf7960f
#
_entry.id   315f816df35395488d8db96e3cf7960f
#
_cell.length_a   1.000
_cell.length_b   1.000
_cell.length_c   1.000
_cell.angle_alpha   90.00
_cell.angle_beta   90.00
_cell.angle_gamma   90.00
#
_symmetry.space_group_name_H-M   'P 1'
#
loop_
_entity.id
_entity.type
_entity.pdbx_description
1 polymer ?
#
loop_
_entity_poly.entity_id
_entity_poly.type
_entity_poly.pdbx_seq_one_letter_code
_entity_poly.pdbx_strand_id
1 'polypeptide(L)'
;ADVQSLYEMGVTGSVSRSRITRLLPRGVRYQGVVHEQPASDLPRVLVPLVIRHDGYLPEQMSRKQGRNQRLLLQELSRNPRDAYINYQLGVDFELNRDFSKACAHYGVAMEQLEVSSGYEHDLCVRYLYCLGQAGRHEEGLALAQAQMPKWQDSPDFFFTLGGVLLDAAIAKLDGQVEHWLSMAQASWERCLEIGEVDACQHGGVAGRGSYLAAHNLAVMHEQLGNLDEAQALRLRHPMPASAS
;
A
#
# COMPACT_ATOMS: atom_id res chain seq x y z
N ALA A 1 -4.89 -15.03 -18.36
CA ALA A 1 -5.81 -14.68 -17.29
C ALA A 1 -5.04 -14.40 -15.99
N ASP A 2 -5.61 -13.58 -15.16
CA ASP A 2 -5.07 -13.24 -13.85
C ASP A 2 -5.57 -14.21 -12.78
N VAL A 3 -4.73 -14.47 -11.81
CA VAL A 3 -5.04 -15.25 -10.62
C VAL A 3 -4.87 -14.38 -9.39
N GLN A 4 -5.60 -14.70 -8.32
CA GLN A 4 -5.42 -14.02 -7.03
C GLN A 4 -4.16 -14.55 -6.35
N SER A 5 -3.26 -13.67 -5.97
CA SER A 5 -2.09 -13.99 -5.16
C SER A 5 -2.31 -13.52 -3.73
N LEU A 6 -2.12 -14.41 -2.78
CA LEU A 6 -2.14 -14.13 -1.34
C LEU A 6 -0.73 -14.28 -0.79
N TYR A 7 -0.27 -13.28 -0.04
CA TYR A 7 0.98 -13.35 0.69
C TYR A 7 0.85 -12.70 2.07
N GLU A 8 1.50 -13.32 3.05
CA GLU A 8 1.57 -12.79 4.40
C GLU A 8 2.68 -11.76 4.50
N MET A 9 2.37 -10.60 5.08
CA MET A 9 3.37 -9.58 5.38
C MET A 9 3.98 -9.88 6.74
N GLY A 10 5.25 -10.28 6.74
CA GLY A 10 5.95 -11.02 7.78
C GLY A 10 6.07 -10.41 9.17
N VAL A 11 5.61 -9.18 9.44
CA VAL A 11 5.74 -8.56 10.76
C VAL A 11 4.39 -8.35 11.46
N THR A 12 3.32 -8.23 10.71
CA THR A 12 1.99 -7.89 11.25
C THR A 12 0.97 -9.02 11.14
N GLY A 13 1.31 -10.14 10.50
CA GLY A 13 0.35 -11.20 10.18
C GLY A 13 -0.77 -10.77 9.23
N SER A 14 -0.67 -9.56 8.65
CA SER A 14 -1.65 -9.09 7.68
C SER A 14 -1.49 -9.80 6.33
N VAL A 15 -2.61 -10.11 5.70
CA VAL A 15 -2.65 -10.78 4.40
C VAL A 15 -2.84 -9.73 3.31
N SER A 16 -1.85 -9.59 2.44
CA SER A 16 -1.98 -8.79 1.24
C SER A 16 -2.52 -9.63 0.09
N ARG A 17 -3.37 -9.01 -0.72
CA ARG A 17 -3.99 -9.62 -1.89
C ARG A 17 -3.62 -8.82 -3.13
N SER A 18 -3.22 -9.51 -4.18
CA SER A 18 -2.93 -8.88 -5.47
C SER A 18 -3.39 -9.76 -6.62
N ARG A 19 -3.53 -9.15 -7.80
CA ARG A 19 -3.73 -9.89 -9.04
C ARG A 19 -2.40 -10.06 -9.74
N ILE A 20 -2.11 -11.29 -10.18
CA ILE A 20 -0.95 -11.58 -11.01
C ILE A 20 -1.37 -12.38 -12.21
N THR A 21 -0.86 -12.02 -13.38
CA THR A 21 -1.09 -12.82 -14.59
C THR A 21 -0.24 -14.07 -14.51
N ARG A 22 -0.87 -15.25 -14.63
CA ARG A 22 -0.19 -16.56 -14.62
C ARG A 22 -0.61 -17.47 -15.76
N LEU A 23 -1.75 -17.22 -16.38
CA LEU A 23 -2.24 -18.01 -17.50
C LEU A 23 -2.15 -17.17 -18.77
N LEU A 24 -1.22 -17.53 -19.64
CA LEU A 24 -0.96 -16.84 -20.90
C LEU A 24 -1.45 -17.68 -22.08
N PRO A 25 -1.97 -17.05 -23.15
CA PRO A 25 -2.18 -17.73 -24.42
C PRO A 25 -0.85 -18.29 -24.99
N ARG A 26 -0.94 -19.31 -25.78
CA ARG A 26 0.24 -19.85 -26.47
C ARG A 26 0.90 -18.75 -27.32
N GLY A 27 2.21 -18.57 -27.15
CA GLY A 27 3.00 -17.57 -27.88
C GLY A 27 3.17 -16.24 -27.15
N VAL A 28 2.35 -15.91 -26.15
CA VAL A 28 2.58 -14.74 -25.29
C VAL A 28 3.68 -15.07 -24.28
N ARG A 29 4.65 -14.19 -24.13
CA ARG A 29 5.77 -14.32 -23.20
C ARG A 29 5.80 -13.16 -22.23
N TYR A 30 6.47 -13.35 -21.11
CA TYR A 30 6.81 -12.26 -20.20
C TYR A 30 7.96 -11.43 -20.79
N GLN A 31 7.91 -10.12 -20.55
CA GLN A 31 8.96 -9.17 -20.88
C GLN A 31 9.36 -8.37 -19.64
N GLY A 32 10.60 -7.93 -19.59
CA GLY A 32 11.22 -7.22 -18.49
C GLY A 32 12.38 -8.01 -17.89
N VAL A 33 13.28 -7.30 -17.24
CA VAL A 33 14.46 -7.89 -16.60
C VAL A 33 14.16 -8.34 -15.17
N VAL A 34 13.27 -7.61 -14.51
CA VAL A 34 12.73 -7.88 -13.17
C VAL A 34 11.26 -7.44 -13.15
N HIS A 35 10.42 -8.14 -12.38
CA HIS A 35 8.98 -7.89 -12.33
C HIS A 35 8.30 -7.95 -13.70
N GLU A 36 8.65 -9.00 -14.44
CA GLU A 36 8.23 -9.24 -15.80
C GLU A 36 6.71 -9.11 -16.00
N GLN A 37 6.31 -8.44 -17.08
CA GLN A 37 4.92 -8.27 -17.48
C GLN A 37 4.61 -9.08 -18.76
N PRO A 38 3.39 -9.59 -18.94
CA PRO A 38 3.00 -10.22 -20.20
C PRO A 38 3.10 -9.24 -21.36
N ALA A 39 3.81 -9.62 -22.41
CA ALA A 39 3.89 -8.87 -23.66
C ALA A 39 2.61 -9.06 -24.49
N SER A 40 1.50 -8.44 -24.06
CA SER A 40 0.21 -8.58 -24.73
C SER A 40 -0.76 -7.52 -24.29
N ASP A 41 -1.47 -6.94 -25.26
CA ASP A 41 -2.58 -5.99 -25.07
C ASP A 41 -3.94 -6.70 -24.90
N LEU A 42 -3.96 -8.04 -24.85
CA LEU A 42 -5.19 -8.79 -24.65
C LEU A 42 -5.83 -8.46 -23.29
N PRO A 43 -7.16 -8.38 -23.24
CA PRO A 43 -7.86 -8.10 -21.99
C PRO A 43 -7.55 -9.19 -20.95
N ARG A 44 -7.32 -8.75 -19.72
CA ARG A 44 -7.03 -9.62 -18.58
C ARG A 44 -8.33 -10.03 -17.91
N VAL A 45 -8.55 -11.32 -17.76
CA VAL A 45 -9.72 -11.89 -17.10
C VAL A 45 -9.28 -12.56 -15.81
N LEU A 46 -9.93 -12.24 -14.70
CA LEU A 46 -9.70 -12.92 -13.43
C LEU A 46 -10.37 -14.30 -13.46
N VAL A 47 -9.61 -15.33 -13.11
CA VAL A 47 -10.14 -16.68 -12.90
C VAL A 47 -10.21 -17.00 -11.40
N PRO A 48 -11.13 -17.85 -10.95
CA PRO A 48 -11.32 -18.20 -9.53
C PRO A 48 -10.22 -19.16 -9.05
N LEU A 49 -8.96 -18.73 -9.21
CA LEU A 49 -7.78 -19.46 -8.76
C LEU A 49 -7.01 -18.58 -7.78
N VAL A 50 -6.75 -19.11 -6.60
CA VAL A 50 -5.97 -18.45 -5.55
C VAL A 50 -4.63 -19.15 -5.39
N ILE A 51 -3.53 -18.39 -5.47
CA ILE A 51 -2.18 -18.89 -5.25
C ILE A 51 -1.64 -18.25 -3.97
N ARG A 52 -1.23 -19.06 -3.00
CA ARG A 52 -0.43 -18.58 -1.87
C ARG A 52 1.02 -18.43 -2.31
N HIS A 53 1.62 -17.29 -1.97
CA HIS A 53 2.97 -16.94 -2.37
C HIS A 53 3.85 -16.70 -1.15
N ASP A 54 4.95 -17.43 -1.05
CA ASP A 54 5.93 -17.37 0.04
C ASP A 54 7.15 -16.47 -0.26
N GLY A 55 7.14 -15.79 -1.39
CA GLY A 55 8.28 -15.00 -1.90
C GLY A 55 8.67 -13.80 -1.05
N TYR A 56 7.84 -13.42 -0.06
CA TYR A 56 8.07 -12.34 0.90
C TYR A 56 8.51 -12.84 2.27
N LEU A 57 8.74 -14.15 2.43
CA LEU A 57 9.37 -14.67 3.65
C LEU A 57 10.79 -14.11 3.79
N PRO A 58 11.24 -13.80 5.01
CA PRO A 58 12.55 -13.17 5.26
C PRO A 58 13.72 -13.88 4.58
N GLU A 59 13.73 -15.20 4.57
CA GLU A 59 14.75 -16.02 3.92
C GLU A 59 14.77 -15.87 2.39
N GLN A 60 13.60 -15.74 1.77
CA GLN A 60 13.47 -15.55 0.32
C GLN A 60 13.85 -14.13 -0.08
N MET A 61 13.49 -13.16 0.77
CA MET A 61 13.85 -11.76 0.57
C MET A 61 15.36 -11.55 0.65
N SER A 62 16.06 -12.14 1.63
CA SER A 62 17.51 -12.00 1.79
C SER A 62 18.29 -12.51 0.57
N ARG A 63 17.83 -13.60 -0.06
CA ARG A 63 18.46 -14.16 -1.28
C ARG A 63 18.32 -13.29 -2.52
N LYS A 64 17.26 -12.47 -2.58
CA LYS A 64 16.96 -11.58 -3.71
C LYS A 64 17.52 -10.17 -3.49
N GLN A 65 17.94 -9.86 -2.25
CA GLN A 65 18.41 -8.54 -1.86
C GLN A 65 19.60 -8.08 -2.71
N GLY A 66 19.53 -6.87 -3.22
CA GLY A 66 20.56 -6.25 -4.06
C GLY A 66 20.62 -6.73 -5.54
N ARG A 67 20.21 -7.96 -5.87
CA ARG A 67 20.18 -8.40 -7.25
C ARG A 67 19.12 -7.65 -8.07
N ASN A 68 17.89 -7.63 -7.58
CA ASN A 68 16.78 -6.98 -8.27
C ASN A 68 17.03 -5.47 -8.38
N GLN A 69 17.48 -4.82 -7.31
CA GLN A 69 17.84 -3.41 -7.30
C GLN A 69 18.88 -3.08 -8.36
N ARG A 70 19.96 -3.87 -8.44
CA ARG A 70 21.01 -3.66 -9.46
C ARG A 70 20.47 -3.75 -10.88
N LEU A 71 19.60 -4.71 -11.16
CA LEU A 71 18.98 -4.88 -12.47
C LEU A 71 18.05 -3.72 -12.80
N LEU A 72 17.23 -3.27 -11.84
CA LEU A 72 16.35 -2.11 -11.99
C LEU A 72 17.16 -0.83 -12.25
N LEU A 73 18.25 -0.60 -11.51
CA LEU A 73 19.14 0.56 -11.72
C LEU A 73 19.82 0.52 -13.10
N GLN A 74 20.16 -0.67 -13.60
CA GLN A 74 20.70 -0.81 -14.94
C GLN A 74 19.65 -0.47 -16.01
N GLU A 75 18.40 -0.89 -15.85
CA GLU A 75 17.31 -0.50 -16.77
C GLU A 75 17.00 0.99 -16.66
N LEU A 76 16.96 1.54 -15.44
CA LEU A 76 16.75 2.96 -15.21
C LEU A 76 17.81 3.82 -15.91
N SER A 77 19.08 3.36 -16.01
CA SER A 77 20.13 4.11 -16.72
C SER A 77 19.84 4.29 -18.21
N ARG A 78 19.00 3.45 -18.81
CA ARG A 78 18.58 3.54 -20.21
C ARG A 78 17.37 4.45 -20.39
N ASN A 79 16.45 4.44 -19.42
CA ASN A 79 15.27 5.30 -19.39
C ASN A 79 15.01 5.81 -17.96
N PRO A 80 15.63 6.93 -17.54
CA PRO A 80 15.55 7.45 -16.18
C PRO A 80 14.13 7.85 -15.75
N ARG A 81 13.22 8.09 -16.70
CA ARG A 81 11.85 8.51 -16.43
C ARG A 81 10.83 7.38 -16.63
N ASP A 82 11.25 6.13 -16.74
CA ASP A 82 10.34 5.01 -16.82
C ASP A 82 9.52 4.89 -15.52
N ALA A 83 8.20 5.09 -15.62
CA ALA A 83 7.31 5.11 -14.47
C ALA A 83 7.31 3.78 -13.71
N TYR A 84 7.28 2.65 -14.44
CA TYR A 84 7.21 1.34 -13.83
C TYR A 84 8.53 0.94 -13.14
N ILE A 85 9.67 1.23 -13.76
CA ILE A 85 10.99 0.97 -13.17
C ILE A 85 11.18 1.80 -11.90
N ASN A 86 10.80 3.09 -11.93
CA ASN A 86 10.84 3.95 -10.74
C ASN A 86 9.89 3.44 -9.65
N TYR A 87 8.66 3.03 -9.98
CA TYR A 87 7.76 2.40 -9.01
C TYR A 87 8.40 1.18 -8.34
N GLN A 88 9.01 0.27 -9.11
CA GLN A 88 9.64 -0.94 -8.58
C GLN A 88 10.87 -0.64 -7.71
N LEU A 89 11.67 0.38 -8.07
CA LEU A 89 12.77 0.86 -7.22
C LEU A 89 12.25 1.47 -5.92
N GLY A 90 11.16 2.23 -6.00
CA GLY A 90 10.48 2.74 -4.81
C GLY A 90 10.10 1.61 -3.85
N VAL A 91 9.50 0.53 -4.36
CA VAL A 91 9.15 -0.67 -3.56
C VAL A 91 10.39 -1.32 -2.95
N ASP A 92 11.47 -1.46 -3.70
CA ASP A 92 12.71 -2.05 -3.19
C ASP A 92 13.34 -1.20 -2.07
N PHE A 93 13.40 0.13 -2.23
CA PHE A 93 13.89 1.04 -1.20
C PHE A 93 12.97 1.07 0.04
N GLU A 94 11.64 1.04 -0.14
CA GLU A 94 10.67 0.96 0.94
C GLU A 94 10.88 -0.31 1.79
N LEU A 95 11.03 -1.48 1.15
CA LEU A 95 11.29 -2.75 1.83
C LEU A 95 12.60 -2.73 2.62
N ASN A 96 13.59 -1.96 2.17
CA ASN A 96 14.84 -1.72 2.88
C ASN A 96 14.79 -0.55 3.87
N ARG A 97 13.60 0.05 4.07
CA ARG A 97 13.36 1.19 4.96
C ARG A 97 14.14 2.47 4.61
N ASP A 98 14.63 2.58 3.37
CA ASP A 98 15.20 3.81 2.84
C ASP A 98 14.08 4.68 2.23
N PHE A 99 13.23 5.22 3.12
CA PHE A 99 12.03 5.94 2.75
C PHE A 99 12.33 7.21 1.93
N SER A 100 13.49 7.85 2.17
CA SER A 100 13.91 9.00 1.38
C SER A 100 14.12 8.67 -0.09
N LYS A 101 14.82 7.58 -0.39
CA LYS A 101 15.02 7.12 -1.78
C LYS A 101 13.72 6.57 -2.36
N ALA A 102 12.92 5.84 -1.56
CA ALA A 102 11.60 5.39 -1.99
C ALA A 102 10.75 6.56 -2.48
N CYS A 103 10.67 7.64 -1.69
CA CYS A 103 9.93 8.85 -2.08
C CYS A 103 10.46 9.49 -3.36
N ALA A 104 11.78 9.54 -3.57
CA ALA A 104 12.34 10.11 -4.80
C ALA A 104 11.90 9.32 -6.04
N HIS A 105 11.94 7.99 -5.98
CA HIS A 105 11.52 7.13 -7.07
C HIS A 105 9.99 7.12 -7.26
N TYR A 106 9.21 7.07 -6.19
CA TYR A 106 7.75 7.15 -6.27
C TYR A 106 7.28 8.49 -6.84
N GLY A 107 7.96 9.59 -6.51
CA GLY A 107 7.67 10.90 -7.10
C GLY A 107 7.81 10.90 -8.62
N VAL A 108 8.94 10.39 -9.14
CA VAL A 108 9.13 10.24 -10.58
C VAL A 108 8.09 9.32 -11.21
N ALA A 109 7.79 8.18 -10.56
CA ALA A 109 6.77 7.26 -11.04
C ALA A 109 5.39 7.92 -11.14
N MET A 110 5.01 8.71 -10.13
CA MET A 110 3.72 9.44 -10.10
C MET A 110 3.63 10.52 -11.18
N GLU A 111 4.72 11.24 -11.44
CA GLU A 111 4.77 12.27 -12.51
C GLU A 111 4.66 11.68 -13.91
N GLN A 112 5.18 10.48 -14.12
CA GLN A 112 5.25 9.82 -15.43
C GLN A 112 4.16 8.77 -15.63
N LEU A 113 3.22 8.68 -14.70
CA LEU A 113 2.19 7.66 -14.70
C LEU A 113 1.28 7.78 -15.93
N GLU A 114 1.16 6.70 -16.69
CA GLU A 114 0.20 6.63 -17.78
C GLU A 114 -1.21 6.36 -17.27
N VAL A 115 -2.20 6.92 -17.95
CA VAL A 115 -3.61 6.70 -17.64
C VAL A 115 -3.92 5.20 -17.70
N SER A 116 -4.55 4.67 -16.65
CA SER A 116 -4.94 3.26 -16.53
C SER A 116 -3.80 2.28 -16.19
N SER A 117 -2.70 2.76 -15.60
CA SER A 117 -1.67 1.87 -15.05
C SER A 117 -2.24 1.05 -13.90
N GLY A 118 -2.17 -0.28 -14.00
CA GLY A 118 -2.78 -1.19 -13.02
C GLY A 118 -2.15 -1.16 -11.61
N TYR A 119 -1.07 -0.38 -11.42
CA TYR A 119 -0.37 -0.21 -10.14
C TYR A 119 -0.55 1.21 -9.54
N GLU A 120 -1.35 2.06 -10.16
CA GLU A 120 -1.51 3.45 -9.75
C GLU A 120 -2.01 3.62 -8.31
N HIS A 121 -2.98 2.80 -7.90
CA HIS A 121 -3.48 2.81 -6.53
C HIS A 121 -2.39 2.42 -5.53
N ASP A 122 -1.69 1.31 -5.78
CA ASP A 122 -0.61 0.83 -4.91
C ASP A 122 0.54 1.85 -4.83
N LEU A 123 0.92 2.47 -5.96
CA LEU A 123 1.89 3.56 -6.00
C LEU A 123 1.46 4.74 -5.11
N CYS A 124 0.21 5.18 -5.21
CA CYS A 124 -0.30 6.29 -4.41
C CYS A 124 -0.23 5.98 -2.91
N VAL A 125 -0.73 4.82 -2.49
CA VAL A 125 -0.76 4.40 -1.08
C VAL A 125 0.65 4.24 -0.51
N ARG A 126 1.57 3.62 -1.26
CA ARG A 126 2.98 3.44 -0.85
C ARG A 126 3.73 4.76 -0.79
N TYR A 127 3.51 5.64 -1.77
CA TYR A 127 4.16 6.95 -1.77
C TYR A 127 3.71 7.79 -0.57
N LEU A 128 2.40 7.80 -0.30
CA LEU A 128 1.84 8.47 0.87
C LEU A 128 2.44 7.91 2.18
N TYR A 129 2.50 6.60 2.32
CA TYR A 129 3.14 5.94 3.46
C TYR A 129 4.60 6.34 3.62
N CYS A 130 5.38 6.28 2.53
CA CYS A 130 6.81 6.61 2.58
C CYS A 130 7.07 8.09 2.90
N LEU A 131 6.22 9.01 2.45
CA LEU A 131 6.27 10.41 2.82
C LEU A 131 6.08 10.60 4.33
N GLY A 132 5.09 9.91 4.93
CA GLY A 132 4.90 9.91 6.39
C GLY A 132 6.14 9.39 7.12
N GLN A 133 6.64 8.21 6.73
CA GLN A 133 7.81 7.58 7.35
C GLN A 133 9.11 8.38 7.17
N ALA A 134 9.22 9.17 6.12
CA ALA A 134 10.34 10.09 5.88
C ALA A 134 10.19 11.43 6.62
N GLY A 135 9.11 11.65 7.38
CA GLY A 135 8.81 12.91 8.06
C GLY A 135 8.39 14.06 7.10
N ARG A 136 8.10 13.74 5.83
CA ARG A 136 7.68 14.70 4.79
C ARG A 136 6.16 14.86 4.81
N HIS A 137 5.59 15.18 5.98
CA HIS A 137 4.15 15.18 6.22
C HIS A 137 3.40 16.17 5.33
N GLU A 138 3.93 17.37 5.10
CA GLU A 138 3.28 18.38 4.25
C GLU A 138 3.13 17.92 2.80
N GLU A 139 4.14 17.26 2.27
CA GLU A 139 4.09 16.68 0.93
C GLU A 139 3.12 15.49 0.87
N GLY A 140 3.08 14.67 1.93
CA GLY A 140 2.10 13.60 2.06
C GLY A 140 0.67 14.12 2.06
N LEU A 141 0.39 15.18 2.78
CA LEU A 141 -0.93 15.80 2.83
C LEU A 141 -1.32 16.44 1.49
N ALA A 142 -0.37 17.10 0.82
CA ALA A 142 -0.60 17.64 -0.52
C ALA A 142 -0.90 16.54 -1.55
N LEU A 143 -0.16 15.43 -1.50
CA LEU A 143 -0.44 14.25 -2.31
C LEU A 143 -1.84 13.68 -2.01
N ALA A 144 -2.17 13.51 -0.73
CA ALA A 144 -3.47 12.99 -0.32
C ALA A 144 -4.62 13.89 -0.79
N GLN A 145 -4.49 15.21 -0.66
CA GLN A 145 -5.50 16.17 -1.13
C GLN A 145 -5.71 16.06 -2.65
N ALA A 146 -4.63 15.95 -3.42
CA ALA A 146 -4.71 15.81 -4.88
C ALA A 146 -5.34 14.48 -5.33
N GLN A 147 -5.10 13.39 -4.60
CA GLN A 147 -5.52 12.04 -4.97
C GLN A 147 -6.87 11.61 -4.35
N MET A 148 -7.34 12.31 -3.32
CA MET A 148 -8.59 11.98 -2.60
C MET A 148 -9.82 11.84 -3.52
N PRO A 149 -10.08 12.70 -4.52
CA PRO A 149 -11.23 12.54 -5.39
C PRO A 149 -11.22 11.23 -6.19
N LYS A 150 -10.04 10.69 -6.47
CA LYS A 150 -9.85 9.44 -7.21
C LYS A 150 -10.01 8.22 -6.31
N TRP A 151 -9.58 8.30 -5.07
CA TRP A 151 -9.50 7.17 -4.14
C TRP A 151 -10.49 7.28 -2.97
N GLN A 152 -11.60 8.02 -3.17
CA GLN A 152 -12.64 8.26 -2.16
C GLN A 152 -13.30 6.98 -1.61
N ASP A 153 -13.21 5.86 -2.35
CA ASP A 153 -13.76 4.56 -1.97
C ASP A 153 -12.67 3.53 -1.65
N SER A 154 -11.45 4.00 -1.33
CA SER A 154 -10.33 3.12 -0.96
C SER A 154 -10.05 3.14 0.54
N PRO A 155 -10.31 2.06 1.27
CA PRO A 155 -9.94 1.97 2.68
C PRO A 155 -8.42 1.99 2.88
N ASP A 156 -7.63 1.47 1.93
CA ASP A 156 -6.16 1.52 1.99
C ASP A 156 -5.63 2.95 1.95
N PHE A 157 -6.24 3.80 1.12
CA PHE A 157 -5.87 5.21 1.02
C PHE A 157 -6.15 5.95 2.35
N PHE A 158 -7.37 5.84 2.87
CA PHE A 158 -7.74 6.52 4.12
C PHE A 158 -7.02 5.93 5.33
N PHE A 159 -6.78 4.62 5.36
CA PHE A 159 -5.99 4.01 6.42
C PHE A 159 -4.58 4.59 6.49
N THR A 160 -3.92 4.73 5.34
CA THR A 160 -2.59 5.30 5.23
C THR A 160 -2.58 6.79 5.56
N LEU A 161 -3.58 7.54 5.07
CA LEU A 161 -3.74 8.96 5.39
C LEU A 161 -3.90 9.17 6.90
N GLY A 162 -4.73 8.38 7.58
CA GLY A 162 -4.88 8.45 9.04
C GLY A 162 -3.55 8.26 9.77
N GLY A 163 -2.70 7.32 9.31
CA GLY A 163 -1.35 7.14 9.85
C GLY A 163 -0.45 8.35 9.66
N VAL A 164 -0.42 8.93 8.45
CA VAL A 164 0.38 10.14 8.15
C VAL A 164 -0.08 11.34 8.98
N LEU A 165 -1.39 11.49 9.18
CA LEU A 165 -1.96 12.55 10.02
C LEU A 165 -1.60 12.38 11.50
N LEU A 166 -1.61 11.15 12.00
CA LEU A 166 -1.17 10.85 13.36
C LEU A 166 0.32 11.16 13.54
N ASP A 167 1.17 10.72 12.60
CA ASP A 167 2.61 11.00 12.63
C ASP A 167 2.87 12.51 12.58
N ALA A 168 2.11 13.26 11.76
CA ALA A 168 2.17 14.71 11.71
C ALA A 168 1.76 15.36 13.03
N ALA A 169 0.71 14.86 13.70
CA ALA A 169 0.26 15.34 15.01
C ALA A 169 1.35 15.16 16.06
N ILE A 170 2.04 14.02 16.04
CA ILE A 170 3.13 13.71 16.97
C ILE A 170 4.37 14.59 16.69
N ALA A 171 4.67 14.85 15.42
CA ALA A 171 5.85 15.63 15.03
C ALA A 171 5.66 17.14 15.24
N LYS A 172 4.45 17.66 15.07
CA LYS A 172 4.10 19.08 15.18
C LYS A 172 3.46 19.36 16.55
N LEU A 173 4.27 19.60 17.54
CA LEU A 173 3.81 20.03 18.89
C LEU A 173 3.35 21.52 18.92
N ASP A 174 2.80 22.07 17.84
CA ASP A 174 2.56 23.48 17.58
C ASP A 174 1.13 23.96 17.88
N GLY A 175 0.40 23.28 18.74
CA GLY A 175 -0.98 23.69 19.15
C GLY A 175 -2.09 23.28 18.15
N GLN A 176 -1.78 22.63 17.04
CA GLN A 176 -2.76 22.07 16.10
C GLN A 176 -2.94 20.55 16.24
N VAL A 177 -2.40 19.96 17.29
CA VAL A 177 -2.44 18.50 17.52
C VAL A 177 -3.87 17.97 17.49
N GLU A 178 -4.81 18.64 18.15
CA GLU A 178 -6.22 18.22 18.16
C GLU A 178 -6.84 18.19 16.76
N HIS A 179 -6.50 19.16 15.91
CA HIS A 179 -6.99 19.19 14.54
C HIS A 179 -6.46 17.98 13.72
N TRP A 180 -5.16 17.68 13.83
CA TRP A 180 -4.56 16.55 13.15
C TRP A 180 -5.10 15.21 13.65
N LEU A 181 -5.30 15.07 14.96
CA LEU A 181 -5.89 13.88 15.56
C LEU A 181 -7.35 13.68 15.10
N SER A 182 -8.14 14.75 15.04
CA SER A 182 -9.51 14.69 14.52
C SER A 182 -9.55 14.24 13.03
N MET A 183 -8.63 14.73 12.22
CA MET A 183 -8.53 14.30 10.82
C MET A 183 -8.07 12.84 10.69
N ALA A 184 -7.14 12.39 11.55
CA ALA A 184 -6.72 10.99 11.58
C ALA A 184 -7.87 10.07 11.96
N GLN A 185 -8.64 10.45 13.00
CA GLN A 185 -9.85 9.76 13.43
C GLN A 185 -10.85 9.66 12.27
N ALA A 186 -11.20 10.78 11.64
CA ALA A 186 -12.14 10.81 10.52
C ALA A 186 -11.67 9.93 9.34
N SER A 187 -10.36 9.85 9.09
CA SER A 187 -9.80 8.99 8.05
C SER A 187 -10.03 7.50 8.35
N TRP A 188 -9.81 7.06 9.59
CA TRP A 188 -10.06 5.67 9.97
C TRP A 188 -11.55 5.36 10.12
N GLU A 189 -12.39 6.31 10.54
CA GLU A 189 -13.84 6.18 10.48
C GLU A 189 -14.30 5.99 9.04
N ARG A 190 -13.74 6.74 8.10
CA ARG A 190 -14.03 6.58 6.66
C ARG A 190 -13.67 5.19 6.16
N CYS A 191 -12.58 4.58 6.65
CA CYS A 191 -12.25 3.17 6.34
C CYS A 191 -13.40 2.23 6.74
N LEU A 192 -13.96 2.41 7.94
CA LEU A 192 -15.06 1.57 8.44
C LEU A 192 -16.38 1.80 7.69
N GLU A 193 -16.63 3.02 7.23
CA GLU A 193 -17.78 3.35 6.38
C GLU A 193 -17.70 2.68 5.01
N ILE A 194 -16.51 2.72 4.39
CA ILE A 194 -16.26 2.06 3.08
C ILE A 194 -16.35 0.54 3.25
N GLY A 195 -15.82 0.01 4.35
CA GLY A 195 -15.74 -1.42 4.59
C GLY A 195 -14.64 -2.12 3.80
N GLU A 196 -14.63 -3.46 3.87
CA GLU A 196 -13.72 -4.27 3.06
C GLU A 196 -14.13 -4.20 1.58
N VAL A 197 -13.21 -3.77 0.76
CA VAL A 197 -13.38 -3.82 -0.70
C VAL A 197 -12.71 -5.06 -1.27
N ASP A 198 -13.20 -5.52 -2.41
CA ASP A 198 -12.54 -6.61 -3.11
C ASP A 198 -11.14 -6.13 -3.57
N ALA A 199 -10.13 -6.54 -2.83
CA ALA A 199 -8.72 -6.25 -3.12
C ALA A 199 -8.30 -6.69 -4.54
N CYS A 200 -9.17 -7.44 -5.23
CA CYS A 200 -8.97 -7.80 -6.63
C CYS A 200 -9.11 -6.62 -7.59
N GLN A 201 -9.68 -5.49 -7.20
CA GLN A 201 -9.77 -4.33 -8.10
C GLN A 201 -8.45 -3.53 -8.17
N HIS A 202 -7.82 -3.30 -7.02
CA HIS A 202 -6.64 -2.42 -6.95
C HIS A 202 -5.46 -3.00 -6.17
N GLY A 203 -5.57 -4.22 -5.65
CA GLY A 203 -4.71 -4.73 -4.59
C GLY A 203 -5.09 -4.08 -3.25
N GLY A 204 -4.65 -4.64 -2.14
CA GLY A 204 -4.95 -4.05 -0.83
C GLY A 204 -4.55 -4.94 0.33
N VAL A 205 -4.64 -4.39 1.53
CA VAL A 205 -4.38 -5.11 2.78
C VAL A 205 -5.71 -5.41 3.45
N ALA A 206 -5.99 -6.69 3.66
CA ALA A 206 -7.20 -7.11 4.37
C ALA A 206 -7.22 -6.53 5.79
N GLY A 207 -8.36 -6.06 6.20
CA GLY A 207 -8.56 -5.46 7.53
C GLY A 207 -8.51 -3.93 7.57
N ARG A 208 -8.04 -3.28 6.53
CA ARG A 208 -7.99 -1.80 6.49
C ARG A 208 -9.38 -1.17 6.43
N GLY A 209 -10.37 -1.86 5.85
CA GLY A 209 -11.79 -1.46 5.90
C GLY A 209 -12.53 -1.98 7.12
N SER A 210 -11.86 -2.67 8.07
CA SER A 210 -12.52 -3.30 9.22
C SER A 210 -11.63 -3.28 10.47
N TYR A 211 -11.09 -4.42 10.87
CA TYR A 211 -10.44 -4.59 12.16
C TYR A 211 -9.15 -3.77 12.35
N LEU A 212 -8.38 -3.47 11.32
CA LEU A 212 -7.17 -2.64 11.46
C LEU A 212 -7.51 -1.17 11.72
N ALA A 213 -8.49 -0.61 10.98
CA ALA A 213 -8.96 0.75 11.22
C ALA A 213 -9.63 0.87 12.59
N ALA A 214 -10.47 -0.11 12.95
CA ALA A 214 -11.10 -0.17 14.27
C ALA A 214 -10.08 -0.28 15.40
N HIS A 215 -8.97 -1.02 15.19
CA HIS A 215 -7.87 -1.11 16.15
C HIS A 215 -7.22 0.26 16.38
N ASN A 216 -6.88 0.99 15.31
CA ASN A 216 -6.27 2.31 15.42
C ASN A 216 -7.20 3.30 16.13
N LEU A 217 -8.49 3.29 15.79
CA LEU A 217 -9.51 4.10 16.49
C LEU A 217 -9.63 3.72 17.96
N ALA A 218 -9.67 2.43 18.29
CA ALA A 218 -9.75 1.97 19.67
C ALA A 218 -8.55 2.41 20.50
N VAL A 219 -7.33 2.31 19.94
CA VAL A 219 -6.11 2.80 20.60
C VAL A 219 -6.17 4.32 20.82
N MET A 220 -6.65 5.08 19.82
CA MET A 220 -6.82 6.52 19.96
C MET A 220 -7.83 6.86 21.06
N HIS A 221 -8.99 6.21 21.08
CA HIS A 221 -10.01 6.41 22.14
C HIS A 221 -9.49 6.05 23.53
N GLU A 222 -8.70 4.99 23.67
CA GLU A 222 -8.05 4.64 24.95
C GLU A 222 -7.11 5.73 25.44
N GLN A 223 -6.29 6.31 24.55
CA GLN A 223 -5.39 7.42 24.92
C GLN A 223 -6.15 8.70 25.31
N LEU A 224 -7.37 8.87 24.77
CA LEU A 224 -8.26 9.99 25.11
C LEU A 224 -9.15 9.71 26.35
N GLY A 225 -9.08 8.50 26.93
CA GLY A 225 -9.89 8.09 28.10
C GLY A 225 -11.29 7.59 27.74
N ASN A 226 -11.64 7.44 26.47
CA ASN A 226 -12.94 6.98 25.98
C ASN A 226 -12.98 5.45 25.91
N LEU A 227 -12.93 4.78 27.06
CA LEU A 227 -12.74 3.33 27.15
C LEU A 227 -13.93 2.53 26.61
N ASP A 228 -15.15 3.04 26.78
CA ASP A 228 -16.38 2.38 26.30
C ASP A 228 -16.42 2.33 24.77
N GLU A 229 -16.07 3.42 24.10
CA GLU A 229 -15.96 3.51 22.65
C GLU A 229 -14.88 2.58 22.11
N ALA A 230 -13.73 2.55 22.77
CA ALA A 230 -12.63 1.65 22.39
C ALA A 230 -13.05 0.17 22.49
N GLN A 231 -13.75 -0.20 23.56
CA GLN A 231 -14.27 -1.55 23.73
C GLN A 231 -15.34 -1.88 22.70
N ALA A 232 -16.26 -0.96 22.41
CA ALA A 232 -17.30 -1.14 21.42
C ALA A 232 -16.72 -1.37 20.00
N LEU A 233 -15.66 -0.66 19.63
CA LEU A 233 -14.96 -0.84 18.36
C LEU A 233 -14.35 -2.25 18.26
N ARG A 234 -13.67 -2.73 19.30
CA ARG A 234 -13.07 -4.08 19.32
C ARG A 234 -14.10 -5.19 19.23
N LEU A 235 -15.26 -5.00 19.86
CA LEU A 235 -16.35 -5.98 19.82
C LEU A 235 -17.02 -6.05 18.44
N ARG A 236 -17.18 -4.89 17.77
CA ARG A 236 -17.81 -4.84 16.43
C ARG A 236 -16.87 -5.33 15.34
N HIS A 237 -15.56 -5.13 15.50
CA HIS A 237 -14.55 -5.47 14.50
C HIS A 237 -13.45 -6.34 15.13
N PRO A 238 -13.77 -7.58 15.50
CA PRO A 238 -12.79 -8.45 16.15
C PRO A 238 -11.62 -8.76 15.21
N MET A 239 -10.41 -8.75 15.76
CA MET A 239 -9.24 -9.23 15.04
C MET A 239 -9.46 -10.70 14.67
N PRO A 240 -9.14 -11.11 13.43
CA PRO A 240 -9.20 -12.51 13.07
C PRO A 240 -8.25 -13.32 13.98
N ALA A 241 -8.72 -14.47 14.45
CA ALA A 241 -7.86 -15.37 15.17
C ALA A 241 -6.66 -15.68 14.28
N SER A 242 -5.43 -15.39 14.75
CA SER A 242 -4.22 -15.75 14.03
C SER A 242 -4.31 -17.23 13.71
N ALA A 243 -4.27 -17.57 12.43
CA ALA A 243 -4.17 -18.95 12.01
C ALA A 243 -2.89 -19.50 12.61
N SER A 244 -3.04 -20.32 13.66
CA SER A 244 -2.00 -21.08 14.32
C SER A 244 -1.41 -22.12 13.38
#